data_ca349ba5c93479badf5b8c9d8ceaad2c
#
_entry.id   ca349ba5c93479badf5b8c9d8ceaad2c
#
_cell.length_a   1.000
_cell.length_b   1.000
_cell.length_c   1.000
_cell.angle_alpha   90.00
_cell.angle_beta   90.00
_cell.angle_gamma   90.00
#
_symmetry.space_group_name_H-M   'P 1'
#
loop_
_entity.id
_entity.type
_entity.pdbx_description
1 polymer ?
#
loop_
_entity_poly.entity_id
_entity_poly.type
_entity_poly.pdbx_seq_one_letter_code
_entity_poly.pdbx_strand_id
1 'polypeptide(L)'
;MAQKDIDKKISAEAYFVTQQHGTEPAFSGDLNDNKEPGDYLCVCCGVKLFDHNSKYDSGSGWPSFWEPNDEEAVAYNDDYEIGYLRKEVHCSQCSAHLGHVFDDGPQPTGLRYCINSVALDLSLIHI
;
A
#
# COMPACT_ATOMS: atom_id res chain seq x y z
N MET A 1 -10.74 -7.38 14.57
CA MET A 1 -11.20 -8.34 13.54
C MET A 1 -10.49 -9.66 13.72
N ALA A 2 -11.23 -10.75 13.67
CA ALA A 2 -10.62 -12.07 13.78
C ALA A 2 -9.85 -12.41 12.51
N GLN A 3 -8.71 -13.12 12.66
CA GLN A 3 -7.88 -13.55 11.53
C GLN A 3 -8.67 -14.34 10.49
N LYS A 4 -9.64 -15.14 10.93
CA LYS A 4 -10.49 -15.92 10.03
C LYS A 4 -11.31 -15.07 9.08
N ASP A 5 -11.74 -13.89 9.50
CA ASP A 5 -12.54 -13.00 8.67
C ASP A 5 -11.69 -12.42 7.55
N ILE A 6 -10.43 -12.12 7.84
CA ILE A 6 -9.47 -11.64 6.84
C ILE A 6 -9.23 -12.74 5.79
N ASP A 7 -8.99 -13.97 6.23
CA ASP A 7 -8.72 -15.10 5.33
C ASP A 7 -9.84 -15.33 4.33
N LYS A 8 -11.09 -15.06 4.74
CA LYS A 8 -12.26 -15.29 3.89
C LYS A 8 -12.53 -14.16 2.92
N LYS A 9 -12.05 -12.95 3.22
CA LYS A 9 -12.39 -11.75 2.45
C LYS A 9 -11.40 -11.38 1.38
N ILE A 10 -10.18 -11.87 1.48
CA ILE A 10 -9.10 -11.46 0.59
C ILE A 10 -8.54 -12.66 -0.17
N SER A 11 -7.88 -12.39 -1.29
CA SER A 11 -7.25 -13.43 -2.09
C SER A 11 -6.04 -14.04 -1.35
N ALA A 12 -5.59 -15.20 -1.82
CA ALA A 12 -4.40 -15.84 -1.27
C ALA A 12 -3.17 -14.95 -1.40
N GLU A 13 -3.02 -14.24 -2.52
CA GLU A 13 -1.91 -13.32 -2.72
C GLU A 13 -2.00 -12.13 -1.76
N ALA A 14 -3.19 -11.56 -1.57
CA ALA A 14 -3.39 -10.47 -0.62
C ALA A 14 -3.08 -10.92 0.80
N TYR A 15 -3.47 -12.13 1.17
CA TYR A 15 -3.14 -12.69 2.48
C TYR A 15 -1.62 -12.83 2.67
N PHE A 16 -0.93 -13.35 1.65
CA PHE A 16 0.52 -13.50 1.70
C PHE A 16 1.20 -12.15 1.92
N VAL A 17 0.79 -11.13 1.21
CA VAL A 17 1.38 -9.79 1.32
C VAL A 17 1.04 -9.15 2.67
N THR A 18 -0.24 -9.13 3.06
CA THR A 18 -0.70 -8.34 4.21
C THR A 18 -0.43 -9.02 5.55
N GLN A 19 -0.46 -10.35 5.59
CA GLN A 19 -0.36 -11.12 6.84
C GLN A 19 0.97 -11.85 6.99
N GLN A 20 1.71 -12.06 5.92
CA GLN A 20 2.98 -12.79 5.94
C GLN A 20 4.15 -11.95 5.43
N HIS A 21 3.98 -10.64 5.32
CA HIS A 21 5.01 -9.69 4.86
C HIS A 21 5.58 -10.03 3.49
N GLY A 22 4.73 -10.57 2.61
CA GLY A 22 5.14 -10.88 1.25
C GLY A 22 5.20 -9.63 0.38
N THR A 23 5.69 -9.81 -0.84
CA THR A 23 5.74 -8.75 -1.85
C THR A 23 5.24 -9.32 -3.17
N GLU A 24 4.30 -8.63 -3.82
CA GLU A 24 3.85 -9.04 -5.13
C GLU A 24 4.95 -8.79 -6.16
N PRO A 25 5.00 -9.56 -7.27
CA PRO A 25 5.98 -9.29 -8.33
C PRO A 25 5.76 -7.90 -8.94
N ALA A 26 6.85 -7.24 -9.32
CA ALA A 26 6.76 -5.94 -9.97
C ALA A 26 5.93 -6.05 -11.26
N PHE A 27 5.11 -5.03 -11.52
CA PHE A 27 4.25 -4.92 -12.70
C PHE A 27 3.12 -5.97 -12.75
N SER A 28 2.86 -6.68 -11.65
CA SER A 28 1.81 -7.70 -11.63
C SER A 28 0.47 -7.19 -11.10
N GLY A 29 0.46 -6.06 -10.37
CA GLY A 29 -0.74 -5.57 -9.72
C GLY A 29 -1.60 -4.70 -10.63
N ASP A 30 -2.92 -4.86 -10.54
CA ASP A 30 -3.88 -4.14 -11.38
C ASP A 30 -3.88 -2.62 -11.12
N LEU A 31 -3.50 -2.20 -9.93
CA LEU A 31 -3.56 -0.80 -9.55
C LEU A 31 -2.29 -0.02 -9.87
N ASN A 32 -1.22 -0.68 -10.32
CA ASN A 32 0.03 -0.01 -10.63
C ASN A 32 -0.19 1.12 -11.65
N ASP A 33 -0.88 0.85 -12.75
CA ASP A 33 -1.11 1.80 -13.83
C ASP A 33 -2.46 2.51 -13.73
N ASN A 34 -3.22 2.29 -12.65
CA ASN A 34 -4.54 2.88 -12.51
C ASN A 34 -4.43 4.40 -12.31
N LYS A 35 -5.21 5.16 -13.08
CA LYS A 35 -5.26 6.62 -13.02
C LYS A 35 -6.65 7.15 -12.76
N GLU A 36 -7.61 6.28 -12.48
CA GLU A 36 -8.98 6.70 -12.22
C GLU A 36 -9.10 7.37 -10.85
N PRO A 37 -9.91 8.44 -10.72
CA PRO A 37 -10.12 9.10 -9.43
C PRO A 37 -10.74 8.15 -8.43
N GLY A 38 -10.19 8.09 -7.24
CA GLY A 38 -10.74 7.23 -6.21
C GLY A 38 -9.92 7.20 -4.95
N ASP A 39 -10.42 6.45 -3.98
CA ASP A 39 -9.79 6.25 -2.70
C ASP A 39 -9.14 4.87 -2.69
N TYR A 40 -7.91 4.79 -2.20
CA TYR A 40 -7.20 3.52 -2.04
C TYR A 40 -7.33 3.07 -0.59
N LEU A 41 -8.09 2.00 -0.39
CA LEU A 41 -8.46 1.50 0.93
C LEU A 41 -7.61 0.29 1.30
N CYS A 42 -7.46 0.06 2.60
CA CYS A 42 -6.84 -1.16 3.09
C CYS A 42 -7.72 -2.36 2.71
N VAL A 43 -7.16 -3.35 2.05
CA VAL A 43 -7.92 -4.53 1.62
C VAL A 43 -8.47 -5.31 2.81
N CYS A 44 -7.81 -5.22 3.96
CA CYS A 44 -8.19 -5.98 5.16
C CYS A 44 -9.25 -5.29 6.01
N CYS A 45 -9.11 -3.98 6.27
CA CYS A 45 -10.01 -3.29 7.20
C CYS A 45 -10.83 -2.17 6.57
N GLY A 46 -10.53 -1.79 5.32
CA GLY A 46 -11.33 -0.80 4.60
C GLY A 46 -11.03 0.66 4.89
N VAL A 47 -10.05 0.96 5.75
CA VAL A 47 -9.70 2.35 6.03
C VAL A 47 -9.04 2.98 4.80
N LYS A 48 -9.30 4.26 4.56
CA LYS A 48 -8.66 4.99 3.46
C LYS A 48 -7.20 5.22 3.79
N LEU A 49 -6.32 4.69 2.93
CA LEU A 49 -4.87 4.80 3.10
C LEU A 49 -4.26 5.89 2.24
N PHE A 50 -4.68 5.98 0.97
CA PHE A 50 -4.13 6.93 0.02
C PHE A 50 -5.23 7.51 -0.85
N ASP A 51 -4.99 8.72 -1.36
CA ASP A 51 -5.87 9.41 -2.29
C ASP A 51 -5.25 9.36 -3.68
N HIS A 52 -6.08 9.27 -4.72
CA HIS A 52 -5.58 9.25 -6.10
C HIS A 52 -4.73 10.50 -6.44
N ASN A 53 -4.95 11.61 -5.76
CA ASN A 53 -4.18 12.83 -6.01
C ASN A 53 -2.70 12.70 -5.66
N SER A 54 -2.34 11.78 -4.79
CA SER A 54 -0.94 11.54 -4.44
C SER A 54 -0.30 10.39 -5.21
N LYS A 55 -1.09 9.69 -6.04
CA LYS A 55 -0.57 8.58 -6.85
C LYS A 55 0.17 9.12 -8.07
N TYR A 56 1.31 8.50 -8.37
CA TYR A 56 2.10 8.85 -9.53
C TYR A 56 2.81 7.62 -10.09
N ASP A 57 3.28 7.71 -11.33
CA ASP A 57 4.03 6.64 -11.99
C ASP A 57 5.51 6.77 -11.64
N SER A 58 6.00 5.88 -10.77
CA SER A 58 7.41 5.88 -10.36
C SER A 58 8.28 5.00 -11.24
N GLY A 59 7.68 4.19 -12.12
CA GLY A 59 8.40 3.21 -12.92
C GLY A 59 8.88 2.00 -12.14
N SER A 60 8.53 1.89 -10.85
CA SER A 60 9.02 0.81 -9.99
C SER A 60 8.32 -0.53 -10.21
N GLY A 61 7.10 -0.50 -10.77
CA GLY A 61 6.30 -1.71 -10.95
C GLY A 61 5.28 -1.95 -9.84
N TRP A 62 5.19 -1.04 -8.88
CA TRP A 62 4.20 -1.07 -7.80
C TRP A 62 3.48 0.28 -7.72
N PRO A 63 2.21 0.31 -7.26
CA PRO A 63 1.53 1.58 -7.02
C PRO A 63 2.36 2.47 -6.12
N SER A 64 2.51 3.73 -6.52
CA SER A 64 3.37 4.68 -5.81
C SER A 64 2.59 5.95 -5.45
N PHE A 65 2.83 6.45 -4.24
CA PHE A 65 2.17 7.63 -3.70
C PHE A 65 3.23 8.49 -3.02
N TRP A 66 3.04 9.81 -3.03
CA TRP A 66 4.01 10.70 -2.38
C TRP A 66 3.61 11.12 -0.97
N GLU A 67 2.38 10.78 -0.54
CA GLU A 67 1.96 10.94 0.86
C GLU A 67 0.75 10.03 1.14
N PRO A 68 0.53 9.64 2.41
CA PRO A 68 -0.70 8.95 2.80
C PRO A 68 -1.86 9.93 2.86
N ASN A 69 -3.10 9.39 2.90
CA ASN A 69 -4.31 10.20 3.04
C ASN A 69 -4.28 11.03 4.33
N ASP A 70 -3.73 10.46 5.39
CA ASP A 70 -3.60 11.09 6.70
C ASP A 70 -2.34 10.51 7.33
N GLU A 71 -1.59 11.32 8.08
CA GLU A 71 -0.38 10.85 8.74
C GLU A 71 -0.63 9.66 9.65
N GLU A 72 -1.84 9.55 10.21
CA GLU A 72 -2.21 8.46 11.10
C GLU A 72 -2.76 7.23 10.38
N ALA A 73 -2.92 7.29 9.06
CA ALA A 73 -3.47 6.15 8.30
C ALA A 73 -2.49 4.99 8.24
N VAL A 74 -1.20 5.28 8.23
CA VAL A 74 -0.13 4.27 8.13
C VAL A 74 0.83 4.39 9.29
N ALA A 75 1.51 3.29 9.59
CA ALA A 75 2.58 3.24 10.59
C ALA A 75 3.80 2.59 9.97
N TYR A 76 4.93 2.63 10.65
CA TYR A 76 6.22 2.28 10.09
C TYR A 76 6.99 1.33 11.00
N ASN A 77 7.77 0.44 10.40
CA ASN A 77 8.74 -0.41 11.10
C ASN A 77 10.05 -0.42 10.32
N ASP A 78 11.15 -0.63 11.04
CA ASP A 78 12.43 -0.85 10.39
C ASP A 78 12.51 -2.26 9.84
N ASP A 79 13.02 -2.41 8.63
CA ASP A 79 13.10 -3.69 7.94
C ASP A 79 14.51 -3.87 7.39
N TYR A 80 15.20 -4.94 7.84
CA TYR A 80 16.56 -5.28 7.44
C TYR A 80 16.62 -6.55 6.57
N GLU A 81 15.49 -7.02 6.07
CA GLU A 81 15.37 -8.33 5.45
C GLU A 81 16.29 -8.53 4.25
N ILE A 82 16.57 -7.46 3.51
CA ILE A 82 17.43 -7.55 2.31
C ILE A 82 18.84 -7.02 2.54
N GLY A 83 19.28 -6.97 3.81
CA GLY A 83 20.67 -6.65 4.14
C GLY A 83 20.97 -5.18 4.37
N TYR A 84 20.01 -4.27 4.13
CA TYR A 84 20.11 -2.86 4.50
C TYR A 84 18.77 -2.36 5.02
N LEU A 85 18.81 -1.24 5.73
CA LEU A 85 17.61 -0.69 6.36
C LEU A 85 16.63 -0.17 5.31
N ARG A 86 15.40 -0.67 5.39
CA ARG A 86 14.24 -0.09 4.71
C ARG A 86 13.19 0.26 5.76
N LYS A 87 12.31 1.18 5.44
CA LYS A 87 11.19 1.51 6.32
C LYS A 87 9.92 0.86 5.77
N GLU A 88 9.40 -0.11 6.51
CA GLU A 88 8.16 -0.79 6.17
C GLU A 88 6.97 0.12 6.46
N VAL A 89 5.95 0.06 5.61
CA VAL A 89 4.69 0.77 5.80
C VAL A 89 3.59 -0.27 6.03
N HIS A 90 2.82 -0.09 7.09
CA HIS A 90 1.67 -0.96 7.38
C HIS A 90 0.46 -0.12 7.78
N CYS A 91 -0.73 -0.73 7.68
CA CYS A 91 -1.97 -0.07 8.08
C CYS A 91 -1.95 0.15 9.60
N SER A 92 -2.16 1.39 10.04
CA SER A 92 -2.13 1.69 11.47
C SER A 92 -3.30 1.07 12.21
N GLN A 93 -4.42 0.79 11.53
CA GLN A 93 -5.62 0.27 12.15
C GLN A 93 -5.60 -1.24 12.32
N CYS A 94 -5.14 -2.01 11.31
CA CYS A 94 -5.18 -3.47 11.36
C CYS A 94 -3.81 -4.13 11.25
N SER A 95 -2.75 -3.36 11.10
CA SER A 95 -1.36 -3.82 10.99
C SER A 95 -1.05 -4.60 9.72
N ALA A 96 -1.92 -4.56 8.70
CA ALA A 96 -1.64 -5.21 7.42
C ALA A 96 -0.37 -4.62 6.80
N HIS A 97 0.54 -5.48 6.36
CA HIS A 97 1.74 -5.04 5.64
C HIS A 97 1.31 -4.48 4.28
N LEU A 98 1.79 -3.29 3.94
CA LEU A 98 1.42 -2.61 2.70
C LEU A 98 2.59 -2.52 1.72
N GLY A 99 3.75 -2.17 2.19
CA GLY A 99 4.92 -1.97 1.36
C GLY A 99 6.03 -1.25 2.11
N HIS A 100 6.72 -0.36 1.42
CA HIS A 100 7.85 0.38 1.99
C HIS A 100 7.83 1.83 1.52
N VAL A 101 8.47 2.72 2.28
CA VAL A 101 8.63 4.12 1.90
C VAL A 101 10.12 4.43 1.70
N PHE A 102 10.41 5.20 0.66
CA PHE A 102 11.77 5.61 0.28
C PHE A 102 11.81 7.14 0.17
N ASP A 103 13.01 7.71 0.20
CA ASP A 103 13.21 9.16 0.15
C ASP A 103 13.57 9.68 -1.24
N ASP A 104 13.22 8.95 -2.27
CA ASP A 104 13.50 9.29 -3.67
C ASP A 104 12.22 9.64 -4.44
N GLY A 105 11.26 10.25 -3.77
CA GLY A 105 9.98 10.64 -4.36
C GLY A 105 9.92 12.07 -4.85
N PRO A 106 8.76 12.47 -5.40
CA PRO A 106 8.58 13.83 -5.93
C PRO A 106 8.27 14.84 -4.82
N GLN A 107 8.43 16.11 -5.16
CA GLN A 107 7.94 17.17 -4.30
C GLN A 107 6.41 17.11 -4.21
N PRO A 108 5.80 17.56 -3.10
CA PRO A 108 6.39 18.33 -2.00
C PRO A 108 7.04 17.51 -0.89
N THR A 109 6.78 16.18 -0.80
CA THR A 109 7.30 15.42 0.34
C THR A 109 8.70 14.85 0.13
N GLY A 110 9.07 14.59 -1.13
CA GLY A 110 10.30 13.86 -1.42
C GLY A 110 10.22 12.37 -1.11
N LEU A 111 9.03 11.85 -0.81
CA LEU A 111 8.84 10.47 -0.40
C LEU A 111 8.16 9.65 -1.50
N ARG A 112 8.51 8.38 -1.57
CA ARG A 112 7.87 7.40 -2.45
C ARG A 112 7.36 6.24 -1.61
N TYR A 113 6.05 6.17 -1.45
CA TYR A 113 5.36 5.05 -0.80
C TYR A 113 5.10 3.99 -1.87
N CYS A 114 5.89 2.93 -1.85
CA CYS A 114 5.79 1.83 -2.80
C CYS A 114 4.92 0.75 -2.19
N ILE A 115 3.69 0.62 -2.67
CA ILE A 115 2.65 -0.17 -2.01
C ILE A 115 2.22 -1.33 -2.90
N ASN A 116 2.04 -2.51 -2.32
CA ASN A 116 1.54 -3.67 -3.06
C ASN A 116 0.10 -3.45 -3.49
N SER A 117 -0.19 -3.68 -4.77
CA SER A 117 -1.53 -3.51 -5.32
C SER A 117 -2.56 -4.38 -4.62
N VAL A 118 -2.18 -5.64 -4.31
CA VAL A 118 -3.11 -6.58 -3.66
C VAL A 118 -3.43 -6.21 -2.22
N ALA A 119 -2.67 -5.28 -1.61
CA ALA A 119 -2.96 -4.77 -0.27
C ALA A 119 -4.00 -3.65 -0.30
N LEU A 120 -4.38 -3.19 -1.49
CA LEU A 120 -5.27 -2.05 -1.67
C LEU A 120 -6.57 -2.47 -2.34
N ASP A 121 -7.63 -1.74 -2.00
CA ASP A 121 -8.94 -1.87 -2.63
C ASP A 121 -9.33 -0.48 -3.14
N LEU A 122 -9.62 -0.36 -4.42
CA LEU A 122 -9.94 0.92 -5.03
C LEU A 122 -11.44 1.19 -4.96
N SER A 123 -11.80 2.34 -4.38
CA SER A 123 -13.17 2.83 -4.34
C SER A 123 -13.25 4.06 -5.25
N LEU A 124 -13.88 3.91 -6.41
CA LEU A 124 -13.96 4.98 -7.40
C LEU A 124 -14.87 6.12 -6.91
N ILE A 125 -14.50 7.35 -7.27
CA ILE A 125 -15.34 8.52 -7.01
C ILE A 125 -16.43 8.54 -8.07
N HIS A 126 -17.68 8.61 -7.62
CA HIS A 126 -18.85 8.75 -8.49
C HIS A 126 -19.25 10.23 -8.54
N ILE A 127 -19.23 10.78 -9.72
CA ILE A 127 -19.58 12.18 -9.94
C ILE A 127 -20.93 12.24 -10.65
#